data_3427aa1d5f9e4f9a32876bc158c62a23
#
_entry.id   3427aa1d5f9e4f9a32876bc158c62a23
#
_cell.length_a   1.000
_cell.length_b   1.000
_cell.length_c   1.000
_cell.angle_alpha   90.00
_cell.angle_beta   90.00
_cell.angle_gamma   90.00
#
_symmetry.space_group_name_H-M   'P 1'
#
loop_
_entity.id
_entity.type
_entity.pdbx_description
1 polymer ?
#
loop_
_entity_poly.entity_id
_entity_poly.type
_entity_poly.pdbx_seq_one_letter_code
_entity_poly.pdbx_strand_id
1 'polypeptide(L)'
;MLAAGSIRAVIISGGDGTGNASAPADDPGWANVGHIKLANTNTVSTVTYLGDRWFITAYHVKYFDNPQQVKLAGSVYSINSNSWTRITNSTGTNADLVVFQTVTRPPNFPLRIRSSQIPNSANVVMIGDGRNRATNLSYWTSGWAVTNSAGGVYSGYVWAAGSTMRWGQNTVSSRSSFDDGFGFQNGFQTTFNANGGSNECQAATYDS
;
A
#
# COMPACT_ATOMS: atom_id res chain seq x y z
N MET A 1 -14.38 4.32 -20.10
CA MET A 1 -13.98 3.34 -19.05
C MET A 1 -12.50 3.61 -18.78
N LEU A 2 -12.21 4.47 -17.82
CA LEU A 2 -10.83 4.77 -17.42
C LEU A 2 -10.42 3.66 -16.43
N ALA A 3 -9.45 2.85 -16.81
CA ALA A 3 -8.77 1.97 -15.90
C ALA A 3 -7.90 2.84 -14.98
N ALA A 4 -8.43 3.19 -13.82
CA ALA A 4 -7.65 3.84 -12.78
C ALA A 4 -6.65 2.81 -12.24
N GLY A 5 -5.40 2.95 -12.62
CA GLY A 5 -4.30 2.23 -11.98
C GLY A 5 -4.24 2.64 -10.52
N SER A 6 -4.68 1.77 -9.64
CA SER A 6 -4.68 2.02 -8.19
C SER A 6 -3.26 2.13 -7.67
N ILE A 7 -2.76 3.36 -7.53
CA ILE A 7 -1.50 3.63 -6.86
C ILE A 7 -1.79 3.72 -5.38
N ARG A 8 -1.37 2.72 -4.64
CA ARG A 8 -1.58 2.64 -3.20
C ARG A 8 -0.45 3.33 -2.47
N ALA A 9 -0.79 4.22 -1.53
CA ALA A 9 0.13 4.94 -0.68
C ALA A 9 -0.32 4.87 0.76
N VAL A 10 0.61 4.95 1.70
CA VAL A 10 0.28 5.26 3.08
C VAL A 10 0.28 6.78 3.23
N ILE A 11 -0.89 7.35 3.55
CA ILE A 11 -1.04 8.76 3.88
C ILE A 11 -1.33 8.90 5.37
N ILE A 12 -0.80 9.93 5.99
CA ILE A 12 -1.02 10.24 7.40
C ILE A 12 -1.88 11.49 7.55
N SER A 13 -2.72 11.54 8.58
CA SER A 13 -3.59 12.69 8.85
C SER A 13 -2.82 13.89 9.40
N GLY A 14 -1.73 13.65 10.14
CA GLY A 14 -1.01 14.69 10.85
C GLY A 14 -0.15 15.60 9.99
N GLY A 15 0.01 16.85 10.43
CA GLY A 15 0.91 17.84 9.87
C GLY A 15 0.64 18.14 8.38
N ASP A 16 1.70 18.39 7.65
CA ASP A 16 1.68 18.62 6.19
C ASP A 16 1.72 17.33 5.36
N GLY A 17 1.71 16.17 6.00
CA GLY A 17 1.79 14.87 5.34
C GLY A 17 3.21 14.41 4.99
N THR A 18 4.25 15.12 5.42
CA THR A 18 5.64 14.76 5.13
C THR A 18 6.29 13.88 6.21
N GLY A 19 5.65 13.72 7.36
CA GLY A 19 6.13 12.91 8.49
C GLY A 19 6.25 11.41 8.20
N ASN A 20 6.69 10.67 9.21
CA ASN A 20 6.75 9.20 9.23
C ASN A 20 7.55 8.55 8.07
N ALA A 21 8.60 9.25 7.61
CA ALA A 21 9.46 8.82 6.51
C ALA A 21 10.72 8.05 6.96
N SER A 22 10.80 7.70 8.23
CA SER A 22 11.83 6.84 8.83
C SER A 22 11.16 5.72 9.63
N ALA A 23 11.92 4.66 9.94
CA ALA A 23 11.38 3.52 10.68
C ALA A 23 10.68 3.96 11.99
N PRO A 24 9.51 3.40 12.32
CA PRO A 24 8.90 3.64 13.62
C PRO A 24 9.74 3.01 14.75
N ALA A 25 9.57 3.50 15.97
CA ALA A 25 10.39 3.06 17.11
C ALA A 25 10.26 1.56 17.42
N ASP A 26 9.10 0.99 17.17
CA ASP A 26 8.79 -0.44 17.34
C ASP A 26 9.01 -1.30 16.09
N ASP A 27 9.55 -0.72 15.04
CA ASP A 27 9.87 -1.27 13.71
C ASP A 27 9.25 -2.64 13.40
N PRO A 28 7.98 -2.69 12.98
CA PRO A 28 7.29 -3.95 12.68
C PRO A 28 7.68 -4.56 11.33
N GLY A 29 8.75 -4.10 10.70
CA GLY A 29 9.23 -4.59 9.41
C GLY A 29 9.49 -3.50 8.36
N TRP A 30 9.90 -2.32 8.75
CA TRP A 30 10.29 -1.22 7.85
C TRP A 30 11.31 -1.67 6.81
N ALA A 31 12.36 -2.38 7.24
CA ALA A 31 13.41 -2.86 6.34
C ALA A 31 12.92 -3.90 5.31
N ASN A 32 11.76 -4.52 5.53
CA ASN A 32 11.15 -5.47 4.60
C ASN A 32 10.29 -4.81 3.52
N VAL A 33 10.02 -3.52 3.65
CA VAL A 33 9.21 -2.79 2.66
C VAL A 33 10.13 -2.11 1.65
N GLY A 34 9.84 -2.36 0.39
CA GLY A 34 10.53 -1.76 -0.73
C GLY A 34 9.55 -1.27 -1.79
N HIS A 35 10.06 -0.94 -2.96
CA HIS A 35 9.21 -0.53 -4.08
C HIS A 35 9.65 -1.10 -5.42
N ILE A 36 8.69 -1.25 -6.31
CA ILE A 36 8.86 -1.47 -7.74
C ILE A 36 8.61 -0.14 -8.43
N LYS A 37 9.55 0.28 -9.28
CA LYS A 37 9.34 1.42 -10.18
C LYS A 37 8.56 0.94 -11.39
N LEU A 38 7.45 1.59 -11.67
CA LEU A 38 6.62 1.28 -12.82
C LEU A 38 7.26 1.83 -14.10
N ALA A 39 7.30 1.02 -15.17
CA ALA A 39 8.06 1.31 -16.37
C ALA A 39 7.61 2.57 -17.11
N ASN A 40 6.31 2.86 -17.08
CA ASN A 40 5.69 3.93 -17.87
C ASN A 40 5.32 5.17 -17.05
N THR A 41 5.65 5.20 -15.78
CA THR A 41 5.33 6.31 -14.88
C THR A 41 6.48 6.55 -13.92
N ASN A 42 6.56 7.75 -13.35
CA ASN A 42 7.46 8.02 -12.23
C ASN A 42 6.88 7.51 -10.87
N THR A 43 5.90 6.66 -10.94
CA THR A 43 5.20 6.13 -9.78
C THR A 43 5.84 4.83 -9.34
N VAL A 44 5.75 4.55 -8.07
CA VAL A 44 6.23 3.32 -7.45
C VAL A 44 5.07 2.57 -6.81
N SER A 45 5.18 1.25 -6.74
CA SER A 45 4.28 0.40 -5.98
C SER A 45 5.03 -0.30 -4.87
N THR A 46 4.38 -0.47 -3.74
CA THR A 46 4.94 -1.15 -2.58
C THR A 46 5.14 -2.63 -2.86
N VAL A 47 6.27 -3.16 -2.41
CA VAL A 47 6.52 -4.60 -2.29
C VAL A 47 6.96 -4.93 -0.88
N THR A 48 6.67 -6.15 -0.43
CA THR A 48 7.15 -6.66 0.85
C THR A 48 8.11 -7.83 0.61
N TYR A 49 9.30 -7.72 1.18
CA TYR A 49 10.29 -8.79 1.19
C TYR A 49 9.94 -9.84 2.25
N LEU A 50 9.80 -11.08 1.84
CA LEU A 50 9.39 -12.20 2.71
C LEU A 50 10.58 -13.02 3.22
N GLY A 51 11.77 -12.72 2.74
CA GLY A 51 12.99 -13.48 3.03
C GLY A 51 13.48 -14.32 1.85
N ASP A 52 14.71 -14.78 1.92
CA ASP A 52 15.43 -15.64 0.95
C ASP A 52 15.40 -15.10 -0.48
N ARG A 53 14.88 -14.39 -1.08
CA ARG A 53 14.69 -13.77 -2.41
C ARG A 53 13.22 -13.53 -2.72
N TRP A 54 12.30 -13.97 -1.85
CA TRP A 54 10.88 -13.86 -2.11
C TRP A 54 10.33 -12.48 -1.76
N PHE A 55 9.48 -12.00 -2.63
CA PHE A 55 8.72 -10.75 -2.49
C PHE A 55 7.25 -11.00 -2.78
N ILE A 56 6.39 -10.14 -2.23
CA ILE A 56 4.96 -10.11 -2.53
C ILE A 56 4.53 -8.69 -2.90
N THR A 57 3.65 -8.58 -3.87
CA THR A 57 3.00 -7.33 -4.27
C THR A 57 1.60 -7.63 -4.83
N ALA A 58 0.86 -6.60 -5.24
CA ALA A 58 -0.40 -6.79 -5.93
C ALA A 58 -0.19 -7.33 -7.36
N TYR A 59 -1.08 -8.23 -7.79
CA TYR A 59 -0.98 -8.82 -9.14
C TYR A 59 -1.17 -7.79 -10.25
N HIS A 60 -2.06 -6.81 -10.07
CA HIS A 60 -2.24 -5.76 -11.08
C HIS A 60 -0.95 -4.97 -11.37
N VAL A 61 -0.03 -4.83 -10.40
CA VAL A 61 1.31 -4.23 -10.61
C VAL A 61 2.11 -5.03 -11.64
N LYS A 62 2.10 -6.36 -11.51
CA LYS A 62 2.73 -7.26 -12.51
C LYS A 62 2.01 -7.19 -13.85
N TYR A 63 0.68 -7.16 -13.83
CA TYR A 63 -0.14 -7.21 -15.03
C TYR A 63 0.06 -6.00 -15.94
N PHE A 64 0.06 -4.79 -15.37
CA PHE A 64 0.17 -3.57 -16.15
C PHE A 64 1.59 -3.19 -16.54
N ASP A 65 2.57 -3.46 -15.69
CA ASP A 65 3.92 -2.87 -15.84
C ASP A 65 5.03 -3.88 -16.07
N ASN A 66 4.80 -5.17 -15.79
CA ASN A 66 5.80 -6.24 -15.91
C ASN A 66 7.19 -5.80 -15.41
N PRO A 67 7.32 -5.36 -14.15
CA PRO A 67 8.52 -4.72 -13.64
C PRO A 67 9.71 -5.68 -13.63
N GLN A 68 10.92 -5.12 -13.81
CA GLN A 68 12.15 -5.90 -13.91
C GLN A 68 13.05 -5.75 -12.69
N GLN A 69 12.77 -4.78 -11.84
CA GLN A 69 13.62 -4.47 -10.69
C GLN A 69 12.78 -4.09 -9.47
N VAL A 70 13.30 -4.41 -8.30
CA VAL A 70 12.80 -3.96 -7.01
C VAL A 70 13.91 -3.22 -6.26
N LYS A 71 13.57 -2.16 -5.55
CA LYS A 71 14.47 -1.46 -4.65
C LYS A 71 14.09 -1.77 -3.20
N LEU A 72 15.05 -2.25 -2.43
CA LEU A 72 14.91 -2.58 -1.01
C LEU A 72 16.11 -2.03 -0.23
N ALA A 73 15.86 -1.32 0.87
CA ALA A 73 16.91 -0.76 1.72
C ALA A 73 18.01 -0.01 0.94
N GLY A 74 17.61 0.79 -0.06
CA GLY A 74 18.51 1.57 -0.89
C GLY A 74 19.19 0.81 -2.04
N SER A 75 19.17 -0.52 -2.06
CA SER A 75 19.76 -1.37 -3.08
C SER A 75 18.74 -1.83 -4.13
N VAL A 76 19.20 -2.03 -5.37
CA VAL A 76 18.37 -2.49 -6.49
C VAL A 76 18.66 -3.96 -6.78
N TYR A 77 17.60 -4.75 -6.96
CA TYR A 77 17.65 -6.18 -7.25
C TYR A 77 16.87 -6.47 -8.52
N SER A 78 17.48 -7.22 -9.44
CA SER A 78 16.79 -7.71 -10.64
C SER A 78 15.79 -8.80 -10.28
N ILE A 79 14.61 -8.72 -10.86
CA ILE A 79 13.55 -9.73 -10.71
C ILE A 79 13.85 -10.92 -11.62
N ASN A 80 13.69 -12.13 -11.12
CA ASN A 80 13.66 -13.33 -11.94
C ASN A 80 12.31 -13.41 -12.65
N SER A 81 12.28 -13.06 -13.93
CA SER A 81 11.05 -12.96 -14.73
C SER A 81 10.24 -14.26 -14.79
N ASN A 82 10.86 -15.42 -14.57
CA ASN A 82 10.19 -16.71 -14.58
C ASN A 82 9.63 -17.16 -13.22
N SER A 83 9.79 -16.34 -12.17
CA SER A 83 9.40 -16.71 -10.82
C SER A 83 8.02 -16.19 -10.37
N TRP A 84 7.35 -15.41 -11.21
CA TRP A 84 6.06 -14.83 -10.88
C TRP A 84 4.99 -15.91 -10.68
N THR A 85 4.43 -15.97 -9.47
CA THR A 85 3.38 -16.92 -9.10
C THR A 85 2.22 -16.18 -8.48
N ARG A 86 1.07 -16.19 -9.14
CA ARG A 86 -0.15 -15.58 -8.62
C ARG A 86 -0.71 -16.42 -7.48
N ILE A 87 -1.14 -15.77 -6.42
CA ILE A 87 -1.75 -16.44 -5.27
C ILE A 87 -3.21 -16.75 -5.58
N THR A 88 -3.64 -17.95 -5.24
CA THR A 88 -5.03 -18.38 -5.26
C THR A 88 -5.53 -18.60 -3.83
N ASN A 89 -6.80 -18.36 -3.60
CA ASN A 89 -7.45 -18.73 -2.35
C ASN A 89 -7.75 -20.25 -2.29
N SER A 90 -8.27 -20.71 -1.17
CA SER A 90 -8.57 -22.13 -0.95
C SER A 90 -9.63 -22.70 -1.90
N THR A 91 -10.42 -21.87 -2.55
CA THR A 91 -11.42 -22.28 -3.56
C THR A 91 -10.85 -22.29 -4.99
N GLY A 92 -9.57 -21.99 -5.17
CA GLY A 92 -8.91 -21.91 -6.47
C GLY A 92 -9.14 -20.59 -7.22
N THR A 93 -9.84 -19.63 -6.61
CA THR A 93 -10.04 -18.29 -7.19
C THR A 93 -8.77 -17.45 -7.03
N ASN A 94 -8.40 -16.73 -8.07
CA ASN A 94 -7.23 -15.85 -8.05
C ASN A 94 -7.44 -14.68 -7.09
N ALA A 95 -6.41 -14.35 -6.33
CA ALA A 95 -6.31 -13.09 -5.57
C ALA A 95 -5.58 -12.00 -6.38
N ASP A 96 -5.73 -10.74 -6.00
CA ASP A 96 -4.86 -9.66 -6.50
C ASP A 96 -3.54 -9.64 -5.72
N LEU A 97 -2.91 -10.79 -5.60
CA LEU A 97 -1.61 -10.97 -4.96
C LEU A 97 -0.71 -11.86 -5.81
N VAL A 98 0.56 -11.49 -5.88
CA VAL A 98 1.58 -12.23 -6.61
C VAL A 98 2.87 -12.27 -5.81
N VAL A 99 3.52 -13.43 -5.78
CA VAL A 99 4.88 -13.58 -5.26
C VAL A 99 5.87 -13.75 -6.40
N PHE A 100 7.10 -13.33 -6.16
CA PHE A 100 8.19 -13.48 -7.11
C PHE A 100 9.54 -13.53 -6.39
N GLN A 101 10.58 -13.90 -7.12
CA GLN A 101 11.96 -13.91 -6.60
C GLN A 101 12.83 -12.89 -7.32
N THR A 102 13.83 -12.39 -6.58
CA THR A 102 14.97 -11.68 -7.17
C THR A 102 16.07 -12.66 -7.58
N VAL A 103 16.91 -12.26 -8.55
CA VAL A 103 18.06 -13.06 -9.02
C VAL A 103 19.08 -13.25 -7.90
N THR A 104 19.38 -12.18 -7.19
CA THR A 104 20.30 -12.20 -6.05
C THR A 104 19.52 -12.05 -4.75
N ARG A 105 20.06 -12.64 -3.68
CA ARG A 105 19.45 -12.61 -2.35
C ARG A 105 19.72 -11.26 -1.67
N PRO A 106 18.69 -10.51 -1.23
CA PRO A 106 18.85 -9.37 -0.33
C PRO A 106 19.36 -9.80 1.05
N PRO A 107 19.86 -8.87 1.87
CA PRO A 107 20.14 -9.14 3.27
C PRO A 107 18.92 -9.70 3.98
N ASN A 108 19.14 -10.56 4.97
CA ASN A 108 18.04 -11.17 5.71
C ASN A 108 17.50 -10.18 6.77
N PHE A 109 16.27 -9.75 6.58
CA PHE A 109 15.54 -8.96 7.57
C PHE A 109 14.51 -9.87 8.23
N PRO A 110 14.47 -9.97 9.57
CA PRO A 110 13.49 -10.78 10.27
C PRO A 110 12.06 -10.33 9.92
N LEU A 111 11.25 -11.24 9.41
CA LEU A 111 9.83 -11.02 9.17
C LEU A 111 9.04 -12.22 9.65
N ARG A 112 7.95 -11.95 10.37
CA ARG A 112 7.01 -12.98 10.78
C ARG A 112 5.70 -12.81 10.03
N ILE A 113 5.37 -13.77 9.20
CA ILE A 113 4.06 -13.83 8.56
C ILE A 113 3.07 -14.39 9.57
N ARG A 114 2.00 -13.64 9.81
CA ARG A 114 0.94 -14.07 10.72
C ARG A 114 0.13 -15.20 10.06
N SER A 115 -0.04 -16.30 10.76
CA SER A 115 -0.84 -17.45 10.30
C SER A 115 -2.30 -17.40 10.73
N SER A 116 -2.66 -16.50 11.65
CA SER A 116 -4.04 -16.34 12.13
C SER A 116 -4.64 -15.01 11.65
N GLN A 117 -5.96 -14.98 11.55
CA GLN A 117 -6.66 -13.75 11.20
C GLN A 117 -6.41 -12.66 12.25
N ILE A 118 -6.28 -11.41 11.78
CA ILE A 118 -6.17 -10.27 12.67
C ILE A 118 -7.55 -10.02 13.32
N PRO A 119 -7.65 -9.83 14.65
CA PRO A 119 -8.92 -9.55 15.30
C PRO A 119 -9.41 -8.13 14.98
N ASN A 120 -10.72 -7.91 15.07
CA ASN A 120 -11.28 -6.55 15.09
C ASN A 120 -10.72 -5.81 16.31
N SER A 121 -10.64 -4.50 16.22
CA SER A 121 -10.04 -3.61 17.23
C SER A 121 -8.53 -3.81 17.45
N ALA A 122 -7.85 -4.62 16.63
CA ALA A 122 -6.40 -4.70 16.66
C ALA A 122 -5.76 -3.41 16.12
N ASN A 123 -4.76 -2.92 16.81
CA ASN A 123 -3.92 -1.85 16.26
C ASN A 123 -3.00 -2.43 15.19
N VAL A 124 -2.87 -1.71 14.09
CA VAL A 124 -2.01 -2.06 12.96
C VAL A 124 -1.10 -0.91 12.60
N VAL A 125 0.13 -1.25 12.21
CA VAL A 125 1.04 -0.32 11.54
C VAL A 125 1.04 -0.68 10.07
N MET A 126 0.72 0.29 9.23
CA MET A 126 0.77 0.16 7.78
C MET A 126 2.03 0.85 7.27
N ILE A 127 2.80 0.16 6.44
CA ILE A 127 4.02 0.69 5.82
C ILE A 127 3.86 0.55 4.32
N GLY A 128 4.15 1.61 3.57
CA GLY A 128 4.07 1.56 2.12
C GLY A 128 4.83 2.69 1.46
N ASP A 129 5.28 2.44 0.23
CA ASP A 129 5.88 3.44 -0.64
C ASP A 129 4.86 3.81 -1.72
N GLY A 130 4.50 5.07 -1.81
CA GLY A 130 3.50 5.52 -2.74
C GLY A 130 3.39 7.04 -2.79
N ARG A 131 2.40 7.54 -3.52
CA ARG A 131 2.19 8.98 -3.76
C ARG A 131 2.08 9.77 -2.46
N ASN A 132 2.64 10.96 -2.48
CA ASN A 132 2.43 11.95 -1.43
C ASN A 132 1.01 12.51 -1.49
N ARG A 133 0.49 12.95 -0.36
CA ARG A 133 -0.75 13.73 -0.29
C ARG A 133 -0.48 15.22 -0.34
N ALA A 134 -1.48 16.01 -0.74
CA ALA A 134 -1.46 17.45 -0.56
C ALA A 134 -1.46 17.83 0.92
N THR A 135 -0.94 19.01 1.22
CA THR A 135 -0.85 19.53 2.59
C THR A 135 -2.23 19.85 3.18
N ASN A 136 -3.11 20.43 2.37
CA ASN A 136 -4.41 20.92 2.82
C ASN A 136 -5.51 19.90 2.58
N LEU A 137 -6.49 19.88 3.48
CA LEU A 137 -7.74 19.14 3.29
C LEU A 137 -8.49 19.67 2.09
N SER A 138 -9.05 18.74 1.33
CA SER A 138 -10.03 18.98 0.30
C SER A 138 -11.39 18.48 0.76
N TYR A 139 -12.45 19.07 0.23
CA TYR A 139 -13.81 18.73 0.59
C TYR A 139 -14.61 18.40 -0.67
N TRP A 140 -15.52 17.43 -0.55
CA TRP A 140 -16.39 17.01 -1.64
C TRP A 140 -17.83 16.92 -1.20
N THR A 141 -18.73 17.25 -2.11
CA THR A 141 -20.17 17.01 -1.95
C THR A 141 -20.47 15.50 -1.99
N SER A 142 -21.70 15.09 -1.72
CA SER A 142 -22.15 13.70 -1.87
C SER A 142 -22.01 13.17 -3.33
N GLY A 143 -21.97 14.06 -4.31
CA GLY A 143 -21.72 13.73 -5.71
C GLY A 143 -20.25 13.82 -6.13
N TRP A 144 -19.30 13.89 -5.17
CA TRP A 144 -17.86 13.99 -5.41
C TRP A 144 -17.39 15.26 -6.14
N ALA A 145 -18.20 16.29 -6.20
CA ALA A 145 -17.77 17.59 -6.69
C ALA A 145 -16.96 18.30 -5.60
N VAL A 146 -15.82 18.91 -5.98
CA VAL A 146 -14.98 19.69 -5.06
C VAL A 146 -15.78 20.88 -4.54
N THR A 147 -15.68 21.14 -3.23
CA THR A 147 -16.39 22.23 -2.54
C THR A 147 -15.53 22.79 -1.41
N ASN A 148 -16.07 23.71 -0.61
CA ASN A 148 -15.45 24.21 0.62
C ASN A 148 -15.90 23.39 1.83
N SER A 149 -15.35 23.68 3.01
CA SER A 149 -15.67 22.99 4.24
C SER A 149 -17.14 23.06 4.64
N ALA A 150 -17.85 24.16 4.30
CA ALA A 150 -19.27 24.33 4.66
C ALA A 150 -20.20 23.46 3.81
N GLY A 151 -19.82 23.18 2.53
CA GLY A 151 -20.59 22.32 1.63
C GLY A 151 -20.11 20.87 1.57
N GLY A 152 -19.03 20.54 2.30
CA GLY A 152 -18.41 19.22 2.25
C GLY A 152 -19.15 18.17 3.05
N VAL A 153 -19.53 17.08 2.40
CA VAL A 153 -20.01 15.84 3.03
C VAL A 153 -18.83 14.91 3.33
N TYR A 154 -17.83 14.91 2.46
CA TYR A 154 -16.58 14.17 2.61
C TYR A 154 -15.39 15.12 2.72
N SER A 155 -14.37 14.70 3.46
CA SER A 155 -13.08 15.39 3.55
C SER A 155 -11.93 14.42 3.45
N GLY A 156 -10.82 14.87 2.89
CA GLY A 156 -9.62 14.04 2.69
C GLY A 156 -8.52 14.83 2.02
N TYR A 157 -7.61 14.14 1.36
CA TYR A 157 -6.48 14.75 0.69
C TYR A 157 -6.42 14.32 -0.77
N VAL A 158 -6.16 15.28 -1.66
CA VAL A 158 -5.79 14.96 -3.03
C VAL A 158 -4.32 14.54 -3.12
N TRP A 159 -3.95 13.86 -4.19
CA TRP A 159 -2.58 13.46 -4.44
C TRP A 159 -1.68 14.66 -4.72
N ALA A 160 -0.45 14.57 -4.22
CA ALA A 160 0.64 15.49 -4.56
C ALA A 160 1.71 14.79 -5.39
N ALA A 161 2.65 15.57 -5.89
CA ALA A 161 3.78 15.05 -6.66
C ALA A 161 4.74 14.22 -5.79
N GLY A 162 5.42 13.25 -6.41
CA GLY A 162 6.40 12.40 -5.78
C GLY A 162 5.81 11.23 -5.00
N SER A 163 6.71 10.35 -4.55
CA SER A 163 6.40 9.17 -3.74
C SER A 163 7.37 9.10 -2.58
N THR A 164 6.89 8.62 -1.44
CA THR A 164 7.72 8.48 -0.23
C THR A 164 7.23 7.28 0.57
N MET A 165 8.17 6.46 1.02
CA MET A 165 7.87 5.40 1.97
C MET A 165 7.50 6.01 3.32
N ARG A 166 6.34 5.60 3.84
CA ARG A 166 5.79 6.10 5.12
C ARG A 166 5.16 4.97 5.90
N TRP A 167 5.02 5.21 7.19
CA TRP A 167 4.21 4.38 8.04
C TRP A 167 3.11 5.20 8.72
N GLY A 168 2.09 4.51 9.16
CA GLY A 168 1.04 5.08 10.00
C GLY A 168 0.31 3.99 10.77
N GLN A 169 -0.51 4.40 11.72
CA GLN A 169 -1.26 3.51 12.59
C GLN A 169 -2.76 3.63 12.34
N ASN A 170 -3.45 2.54 12.52
CA ASN A 170 -4.91 2.53 12.51
C ASN A 170 -5.42 1.31 13.30
N THR A 171 -6.73 1.26 13.50
CA THR A 171 -7.39 0.16 14.18
C THR A 171 -8.29 -0.60 13.21
N VAL A 172 -8.21 -1.92 13.22
CA VAL A 172 -9.08 -2.77 12.40
C VAL A 172 -10.53 -2.60 12.83
N SER A 173 -11.36 -2.06 11.93
CA SER A 173 -12.78 -1.89 12.17
C SER A 173 -13.59 -3.14 11.84
N SER A 174 -13.23 -3.82 10.75
CA SER A 174 -13.91 -5.04 10.31
C SER A 174 -13.01 -5.86 9.41
N ARG A 175 -13.48 -7.04 9.04
CA ARG A 175 -12.90 -7.90 8.01
C ARG A 175 -13.93 -8.10 6.91
N SER A 176 -13.47 -8.14 5.68
CA SER A 176 -14.33 -8.38 4.53
C SER A 176 -13.59 -9.13 3.43
N SER A 177 -14.37 -9.78 2.60
CA SER A 177 -13.90 -10.31 1.33
C SER A 177 -14.36 -9.36 0.24
N PHE A 178 -13.49 -9.08 -0.72
CA PHE A 178 -13.80 -8.19 -1.84
C PHE A 178 -13.09 -8.63 -3.10
N ASP A 179 -13.64 -8.25 -4.24
CA ASP A 179 -13.04 -8.36 -5.55
C ASP A 179 -12.76 -6.95 -6.06
N ASP A 180 -11.51 -6.66 -6.39
CA ASP A 180 -11.06 -5.38 -6.92
C ASP A 180 -10.99 -5.36 -8.45
N GLY A 181 -11.56 -6.37 -9.11
CA GLY A 181 -11.49 -6.57 -10.55
C GLY A 181 -10.26 -7.37 -11.02
N PHE A 182 -9.29 -7.57 -10.14
CA PHE A 182 -8.12 -8.42 -10.39
C PHE A 182 -8.13 -9.73 -9.61
N GLY A 183 -8.99 -9.83 -8.62
CA GLY A 183 -9.14 -11.06 -7.88
C GLY A 183 -9.87 -10.91 -6.56
N PHE A 184 -10.23 -12.06 -6.01
CA PHE A 184 -11.00 -12.12 -4.77
C PHE A 184 -10.08 -12.36 -3.57
N GLN A 185 -10.05 -11.45 -2.64
CA GLN A 185 -9.20 -11.51 -1.45
C GLN A 185 -9.97 -11.25 -0.16
N ASN A 186 -9.46 -11.84 0.92
CA ASN A 186 -9.86 -11.50 2.27
C ASN A 186 -8.94 -10.40 2.80
N GLY A 187 -9.54 -9.37 3.37
CA GLY A 187 -8.82 -8.24 3.94
C GLY A 187 -9.43 -7.77 5.25
N PHE A 188 -8.84 -6.77 5.82
CA PHE A 188 -9.41 -6.01 6.92
C PHE A 188 -9.64 -4.57 6.47
N GLN A 189 -10.56 -3.91 7.14
CA GLN A 189 -10.88 -2.51 6.92
C GLN A 189 -10.41 -1.68 8.11
N THR A 190 -9.97 -0.49 7.82
CA THR A 190 -9.72 0.58 8.79
C THR A 190 -10.47 1.82 8.36
N THR A 191 -10.81 2.69 9.30
CA THR A 191 -11.47 3.96 8.98
C THR A 191 -10.42 5.07 9.09
N PHE A 192 -10.28 5.84 8.02
CA PHE A 192 -9.42 7.01 8.04
C PHE A 192 -10.20 8.21 8.58
N ASN A 193 -9.59 8.89 9.55
CA ASN A 193 -10.10 10.15 10.07
C ASN A 193 -9.10 11.25 9.75
N ALA A 194 -9.45 12.16 8.85
CA ALA A 194 -8.57 13.26 8.44
C ALA A 194 -8.23 14.22 9.59
N ASN A 195 -9.01 14.21 10.66
CA ASN A 195 -8.77 14.95 11.91
C ASN A 195 -8.31 14.04 13.06
N GLY A 196 -7.87 12.84 12.75
CA GLY A 196 -7.37 11.87 13.72
C GLY A 196 -6.03 12.22 14.33
N GLY A 197 -5.47 11.30 15.10
CA GLY A 197 -4.14 11.45 15.68
C GLY A 197 -3.05 11.62 14.61
N SER A 198 -1.94 12.24 14.99
CA SER A 198 -0.86 12.61 14.05
C SER A 198 -0.30 11.44 13.25
N ASN A 199 -0.38 10.22 13.80
CA ASN A 199 0.10 9.00 13.15
C ASN A 199 -1.02 8.17 12.53
N GLU A 200 -2.29 8.62 12.60
CA GLU A 200 -3.38 7.92 11.94
C GLU A 200 -3.15 7.90 10.43
N CYS A 201 -3.25 6.74 9.82
CA CYS A 201 -3.00 6.58 8.41
C CYS A 201 -4.13 5.85 7.70
N GLN A 202 -4.13 6.05 6.41
CA GLN A 202 -4.84 5.22 5.45
C GLN A 202 -3.84 4.66 4.45
N ALA A 203 -3.93 3.37 4.14
CA ALA A 203 -3.46 2.91 2.86
C ALA A 203 -4.50 3.39 1.84
N ALA A 204 -4.14 4.33 0.99
CA ALA A 204 -5.07 4.83 -0.01
C ALA A 204 -5.45 3.68 -0.94
N THR A 205 -6.72 3.37 -0.97
CA THR A 205 -7.21 2.18 -1.63
C THR A 205 -7.97 2.46 -2.91
N TYR A 206 -8.37 3.68 -3.16
CA TYR A 206 -9.13 3.99 -4.37
C TYR A 206 -8.98 5.44 -4.78
N ASP A 207 -8.56 5.61 -6.01
CA ASP A 207 -8.72 6.83 -6.76
C ASP A 207 -9.86 6.57 -7.74
N SER A 208 -11.03 7.11 -7.44
CA SER A 208 -12.19 7.09 -8.34
C SER A 208 -12.16 8.31 -9.23
#